data_c99f7b8e0d4d5c6fb47dcb6bb2899d20
#
_entry.id   c99f7b8e0d4d5c6fb47dcb6bb2899d20
#
_cell.length_a   1.000
_cell.length_b   1.000
_cell.length_c   1.000
_cell.angle_alpha   90.00
_cell.angle_beta   90.00
_cell.angle_gamma   90.00
#
_symmetry.space_group_name_H-M   'P 1'
#
loop_
_entity.id
_entity.type
_entity.pdbx_description
1 polymer ?
#
loop_
_entity_poly.entity_id
_entity_poly.type
_entity_poly.pdbx_seq_one_letter_code
_entity_poly.pdbx_strand_id
1 'polypeptide(L)'
;MGKNATSFNSESASKAGSKMGTPETQKKKQETQKINKLIKGEIFEEIRKNLLNPVGKSKTPFYQDFIREYVQLGIKDPNSPAGRLIAEQIFRDDIINKLDEQTEKALAKDVDFTQYRLQKRLFKRQKEVYNDFVSPKIAVMCSRRAGKTENNADLICRVAAVPNSPILYINLTFDNAIRQMYNRVTAEAERAELRIEKESKSAGFIHFANGSSVLFKGNKDKSEADKMQGDKYRLVIIDEAQSQCNMTYLIDTIIRPMLADYADSQLILTGTPPRRRGTYFEDVFNNIRWTKYNWTMFENPYIPDPEQTIQDICNEKGITRDSPFIQREFYGKIAYDTEAQVFKGYKVYKGAVPSNFIPTHIYEGVDFGYSDYNGIVTMAANVEQRQAYIIYERKFNKATVTDIINSVREGFENGKRFLLERNPNADLNNCQIFTDTNEKSITYELSQTYGLPAYCAYKYDKAMAVEQLAEECRTGRIMNIEGGEVANEFEQTLYKRDDLDNITSELDDGYHPDITMALLYASRQYFYDCGLDAGGESKNKQTGEF
;
A
#
# COMPACT_ATOMS: atom_id res chain seq x y z
N MET A 1 12.04 -25.72 -91.95
CA MET A 1 12.85 -26.95 -91.83
C MET A 1 13.35 -27.01 -90.42
N GLY A 2 13.05 -28.05 -89.65
CA GLY A 2 13.77 -28.61 -88.59
C GLY A 2 12.98 -28.65 -87.26
N LYS A 3 12.19 -29.68 -87.06
CA LYS A 3 11.58 -30.11 -85.77
C LYS A 3 12.63 -30.54 -84.78
N ASN A 4 12.53 -30.18 -83.57
CA ASN A 4 13.06 -30.98 -82.43
C ASN A 4 11.99 -31.10 -81.35
N ALA A 5 11.42 -32.30 -81.29
CA ALA A 5 10.62 -32.80 -80.18
C ALA A 5 11.57 -33.26 -79.08
N THR A 6 11.53 -32.65 -77.93
CA THR A 6 12.18 -33.16 -76.73
C THR A 6 11.20 -34.08 -75.97
N SER A 7 11.59 -35.34 -75.92
CA SER A 7 10.95 -36.40 -75.14
C SER A 7 10.93 -36.08 -73.67
N PHE A 8 9.74 -36.03 -73.10
CA PHE A 8 9.59 -36.00 -71.63
C PHE A 8 9.99 -37.35 -71.06
N ASN A 9 11.03 -37.32 -70.24
CA ASN A 9 11.59 -38.51 -69.64
C ASN A 9 10.75 -38.93 -68.43
N SER A 10 10.36 -40.19 -68.32
CA SER A 10 9.49 -40.77 -67.31
C SER A 10 10.08 -40.74 -65.89
N GLU A 11 11.33 -40.38 -65.74
CA GLU A 11 11.98 -40.20 -64.39
C GLU A 11 11.58 -38.90 -63.69
N SER A 12 11.13 -37.88 -64.39
CA SER A 12 10.67 -36.63 -63.78
C SER A 12 9.27 -36.71 -63.17
N ALA A 13 8.45 -37.65 -63.63
CA ALA A 13 7.10 -37.88 -63.12
C ALA A 13 7.08 -38.70 -61.82
N SER A 14 8.10 -39.53 -61.57
CA SER A 14 8.19 -40.30 -60.31
C SER A 14 8.72 -39.48 -59.12
N LYS A 15 9.45 -38.39 -59.39
CA LYS A 15 9.93 -37.45 -58.29
C LYS A 15 8.89 -36.44 -57.86
N ALA A 16 7.83 -36.21 -58.57
CA ALA A 16 6.73 -35.33 -58.15
C ALA A 16 5.69 -36.04 -57.26
N GLY A 17 5.69 -37.39 -57.20
CA GLY A 17 4.74 -38.18 -56.44
C GLY A 17 5.17 -38.57 -55.03
N SER A 18 6.42 -38.27 -54.60
CA SER A 18 6.97 -38.76 -53.31
C SER A 18 7.03 -37.71 -52.18
N LYS A 19 6.25 -36.65 -52.26
CA LYS A 19 6.04 -35.72 -51.11
C LYS A 19 4.68 -35.93 -50.44
N MET A 20 4.22 -37.17 -50.35
CA MET A 20 3.24 -37.51 -49.33
C MET A 20 3.99 -37.68 -48.01
N GLY A 21 3.81 -36.71 -47.11
CA GLY A 21 4.42 -36.73 -45.77
C GLY A 21 4.07 -38.02 -45.04
N THR A 22 4.93 -38.40 -44.11
CA THR A 22 4.73 -39.58 -43.26
C THR A 22 3.33 -39.59 -42.64
N PRO A 23 2.75 -40.77 -42.31
CA PRO A 23 1.44 -40.85 -41.65
C PRO A 23 1.26 -39.91 -40.48
N GLU A 24 2.35 -39.63 -39.77
CA GLU A 24 2.44 -38.71 -38.64
C GLU A 24 2.29 -37.24 -39.11
N THR A 25 2.88 -36.87 -40.24
CA THR A 25 2.77 -35.51 -40.81
C THR A 25 1.36 -35.27 -41.39
N GLN A 26 0.72 -36.31 -41.89
CA GLN A 26 -0.67 -36.26 -42.38
C GLN A 26 -1.64 -36.15 -41.19
N LYS A 27 -1.39 -36.88 -40.11
CA LYS A 27 -2.19 -36.79 -38.87
C LYS A 27 -2.09 -35.42 -38.22
N LYS A 28 -0.88 -34.84 -38.11
CA LYS A 28 -0.64 -33.47 -37.67
C LYS A 28 -1.33 -32.43 -38.55
N LYS A 29 -1.31 -32.62 -39.86
CA LYS A 29 -1.97 -31.71 -40.81
C LYS A 29 -3.50 -31.77 -40.69
N GLN A 30 -4.05 -32.95 -40.44
CA GLN A 30 -5.48 -33.14 -40.19
C GLN A 30 -5.91 -32.58 -38.82
N GLU A 31 -5.10 -32.74 -37.79
CA GLU A 31 -5.33 -32.13 -36.48
C GLU A 31 -5.26 -30.60 -36.54
N THR A 32 -4.24 -30.04 -37.21
CA THR A 32 -4.14 -28.59 -37.46
C THR A 32 -5.33 -28.03 -38.26
N GLN A 33 -5.80 -28.78 -39.29
CA GLN A 33 -7.00 -28.39 -40.03
C GLN A 33 -8.27 -28.49 -39.18
N LYS A 34 -8.36 -29.46 -38.29
CA LYS A 34 -9.49 -29.64 -37.37
C LYS A 34 -9.52 -28.51 -36.32
N ILE A 35 -8.37 -28.13 -35.80
CA ILE A 35 -8.21 -27.01 -34.86
C ILE A 35 -8.51 -25.66 -35.55
N ASN A 36 -8.02 -25.46 -36.80
CA ASN A 36 -8.35 -24.27 -37.59
C ASN A 36 -9.85 -24.16 -37.89
N LYS A 37 -10.51 -25.29 -38.07
CA LYS A 37 -11.95 -25.35 -38.26
C LYS A 37 -12.73 -25.05 -36.96
N LEU A 38 -12.20 -25.52 -35.85
CA LEU A 38 -12.67 -25.20 -34.50
C LEU A 38 -12.55 -23.69 -34.19
N ILE A 39 -11.43 -23.08 -34.55
CA ILE A 39 -11.15 -21.66 -34.25
C ILE A 39 -11.82 -20.70 -35.24
N LYS A 40 -11.93 -21.08 -36.52
CA LYS A 40 -12.41 -20.17 -37.61
C LYS A 40 -13.91 -20.21 -37.89
N GLY A 41 -14.68 -21.12 -37.30
CA GLY A 41 -16.01 -21.10 -37.86
C GLY A 41 -17.15 -21.56 -36.96
N GLU A 42 -17.46 -22.83 -36.93
CA GLU A 42 -18.77 -23.27 -36.49
C GLU A 42 -18.92 -23.25 -34.94
N ILE A 43 -17.86 -23.58 -34.23
CA ILE A 43 -17.90 -23.64 -32.75
C ILE A 43 -17.79 -22.24 -32.14
N PHE A 44 -16.97 -21.35 -32.70
CA PHE A 44 -16.87 -19.97 -32.24
C PHE A 44 -18.19 -19.22 -32.46
N GLU A 45 -18.84 -19.40 -33.60
CA GLU A 45 -20.15 -18.81 -33.87
C GLU A 45 -21.27 -19.46 -33.04
N GLU A 46 -21.18 -20.75 -32.74
CA GLU A 46 -22.12 -21.43 -31.87
C GLU A 46 -21.98 -20.98 -30.40
N ILE A 47 -20.75 -20.84 -29.91
CA ILE A 47 -20.46 -20.29 -28.57
C ILE A 47 -20.86 -18.83 -28.52
N ARG A 48 -20.54 -18.04 -29.55
CA ARG A 48 -20.94 -16.63 -29.64
C ARG A 48 -22.45 -16.48 -29.69
N LYS A 49 -23.17 -17.32 -30.41
CA LYS A 49 -24.63 -17.36 -30.39
C LYS A 49 -25.20 -17.73 -29.03
N ASN A 50 -24.59 -18.69 -28.36
CA ASN A 50 -25.00 -19.13 -27.01
C ASN A 50 -24.70 -18.11 -25.94
N LEU A 51 -23.61 -17.35 -26.07
CA LEU A 51 -23.25 -16.22 -25.19
C LEU A 51 -24.13 -14.99 -25.44
N LEU A 52 -24.56 -14.74 -26.66
CA LEU A 52 -25.44 -13.63 -27.04
C LEU A 52 -26.92 -13.92 -26.75
N ASN A 53 -27.29 -15.17 -26.48
CA ASN A 53 -28.66 -15.58 -26.23
C ASN A 53 -28.75 -16.50 -24.99
N PRO A 54 -28.58 -15.97 -23.78
CA PRO A 54 -28.49 -16.76 -22.53
C PRO A 54 -29.77 -17.50 -22.15
N VAL A 55 -30.88 -17.27 -22.85
CA VAL A 55 -32.17 -17.95 -22.62
C VAL A 55 -32.31 -19.25 -23.42
N GLY A 56 -31.39 -19.51 -24.36
CA GLY A 56 -31.37 -20.76 -25.16
C GLY A 56 -30.72 -21.90 -24.36
N LYS A 57 -31.43 -23.02 -24.25
CA LYS A 57 -31.06 -24.25 -23.53
C LYS A 57 -29.79 -24.93 -24.08
N SER A 58 -28.62 -24.27 -24.05
CA SER A 58 -27.36 -24.95 -24.39
C SER A 58 -26.94 -25.84 -23.22
N LYS A 59 -26.81 -27.13 -23.44
CA LYS A 59 -26.39 -28.16 -22.50
C LYS A 59 -24.88 -28.44 -22.57
N THR A 60 -24.08 -27.57 -23.19
CA THR A 60 -22.62 -27.80 -23.25
C THR A 60 -22.00 -27.54 -21.89
N PRO A 61 -21.06 -28.38 -21.39
CA PRO A 61 -20.37 -28.18 -20.13
C PRO A 61 -19.73 -26.78 -20.02
N PHE A 62 -19.19 -26.28 -21.11
CA PHE A 62 -18.58 -24.96 -21.23
C PHE A 62 -19.54 -23.81 -20.84
N TYR A 63 -20.80 -23.84 -21.33
CA TYR A 63 -21.78 -22.80 -21.00
C TYR A 63 -22.16 -22.80 -19.52
N GLN A 64 -22.21 -23.98 -18.91
CA GLN A 64 -22.50 -24.10 -17.47
C GLN A 64 -21.37 -23.57 -16.59
N ASP A 65 -20.12 -23.82 -16.97
CA ASP A 65 -18.96 -23.33 -16.27
C ASP A 65 -18.81 -21.81 -16.43
N PHE A 66 -19.06 -21.30 -17.64
CA PHE A 66 -19.13 -19.88 -17.91
C PHE A 66 -20.18 -19.16 -17.06
N ILE A 67 -21.42 -19.67 -17.00
CA ILE A 67 -22.47 -19.06 -16.18
C ILE A 67 -22.10 -19.10 -14.70
N ARG A 68 -21.45 -20.17 -14.23
CA ARG A 68 -21.01 -20.27 -12.83
C ARG A 68 -19.97 -19.21 -12.48
N GLU A 69 -18.94 -19.04 -13.31
CA GLU A 69 -17.91 -18.02 -13.11
C GLU A 69 -18.48 -16.61 -13.28
N TYR A 70 -19.35 -16.44 -14.25
CA TYR A 70 -20.06 -15.19 -14.49
C TYR A 70 -20.89 -14.72 -13.27
N VAL A 71 -21.63 -15.64 -12.67
CA VAL A 71 -22.42 -15.36 -11.43
C VAL A 71 -21.50 -15.09 -10.24
N GLN A 72 -20.36 -15.80 -10.14
CA GLN A 72 -19.37 -15.56 -9.07
C GLN A 72 -18.72 -14.18 -9.18
N LEU A 73 -18.52 -13.67 -10.40
CA LEU A 73 -17.94 -12.33 -10.64
C LEU A 73 -18.96 -11.19 -10.49
N GLY A 74 -20.23 -11.49 -10.24
CA GLY A 74 -21.29 -10.49 -10.04
C GLY A 74 -21.66 -9.68 -11.28
N ILE A 75 -21.30 -10.14 -12.46
CA ILE A 75 -21.59 -9.47 -13.72
C ILE A 75 -23.08 -9.62 -14.05
N LYS A 76 -23.81 -8.51 -14.10
CA LYS A 76 -25.26 -8.52 -14.30
C LYS A 76 -25.70 -8.62 -15.77
N ASP A 77 -24.83 -8.25 -16.72
CA ASP A 77 -25.10 -8.26 -18.15
C ASP A 77 -24.00 -8.97 -18.95
N PRO A 78 -24.30 -10.18 -19.48
CA PRO A 78 -23.37 -10.93 -20.35
C PRO A 78 -22.97 -10.19 -21.63
N ASN A 79 -23.80 -9.29 -22.10
CA ASN A 79 -23.55 -8.55 -23.32
C ASN A 79 -22.73 -7.27 -23.09
N SER A 80 -22.44 -6.93 -21.83
CA SER A 80 -21.54 -5.85 -21.52
C SER A 80 -20.15 -6.10 -22.11
N PRO A 81 -19.36 -5.07 -22.41
CA PRO A 81 -17.97 -5.23 -22.87
C PRO A 81 -17.13 -6.12 -21.93
N ALA A 82 -17.33 -5.97 -20.62
CA ALA A 82 -16.67 -6.79 -19.60
C ALA A 82 -17.13 -8.26 -19.66
N GLY A 83 -18.43 -8.51 -19.77
CA GLY A 83 -18.96 -9.86 -19.90
C GLY A 83 -18.46 -10.60 -21.15
N ARG A 84 -18.35 -9.90 -22.28
CA ARG A 84 -17.78 -10.47 -23.52
C ARG A 84 -16.29 -10.80 -23.39
N LEU A 85 -15.50 -9.93 -22.77
CA LEU A 85 -14.07 -10.15 -22.52
C LEU A 85 -13.84 -11.40 -21.66
N ILE A 86 -14.61 -11.56 -20.59
CA ILE A 86 -14.54 -12.72 -19.70
C ILE A 86 -14.93 -14.00 -20.45
N ALA A 87 -15.99 -13.95 -21.24
CA ALA A 87 -16.42 -15.08 -22.05
C ALA A 87 -15.35 -15.52 -23.08
N GLU A 88 -14.73 -14.56 -23.74
CA GLU A 88 -13.63 -14.83 -24.66
C GLU A 88 -12.41 -15.40 -23.93
N GLN A 89 -12.14 -14.94 -22.73
CA GLN A 89 -11.03 -15.42 -21.92
C GLN A 89 -11.23 -16.86 -21.46
N ILE A 90 -12.40 -17.20 -20.90
CA ILE A 90 -12.74 -18.57 -20.48
C ILE A 90 -12.68 -19.53 -21.67
N PHE A 91 -13.19 -19.09 -22.81
CA PHE A 91 -13.15 -19.89 -24.05
C PHE A 91 -11.70 -20.14 -24.51
N ARG A 92 -10.87 -19.13 -24.47
CA ARG A 92 -9.45 -19.26 -24.82
C ARG A 92 -8.75 -20.23 -23.87
N ASP A 93 -8.97 -20.11 -22.57
CA ASP A 93 -8.34 -20.97 -21.56
C ASP A 93 -8.74 -22.45 -21.71
N ASP A 94 -10.01 -22.74 -21.98
CA ASP A 94 -10.47 -24.13 -22.17
C ASP A 94 -9.89 -24.78 -23.45
N ILE A 95 -9.77 -24.03 -24.54
CA ILE A 95 -9.12 -24.52 -25.75
C ILE A 95 -7.62 -24.71 -25.55
N ILE A 96 -6.96 -23.74 -24.93
CA ILE A 96 -5.52 -23.67 -24.85
C ILE A 96 -4.95 -24.67 -23.85
N ASN A 97 -5.66 -24.96 -22.76
CA ASN A 97 -5.29 -26.04 -21.85
C ASN A 97 -5.28 -27.43 -22.52
N LYS A 98 -5.88 -27.55 -23.69
CA LYS A 98 -5.92 -28.77 -24.52
C LYS A 98 -4.90 -28.76 -25.68
N LEU A 99 -4.17 -27.65 -25.86
CA LEU A 99 -3.20 -27.50 -26.96
C LEU A 99 -1.78 -27.83 -26.49
N ASP A 100 -1.06 -28.61 -27.27
CA ASP A 100 0.37 -28.79 -27.09
C ASP A 100 1.15 -27.57 -27.64
N GLU A 101 2.40 -27.45 -27.22
CA GLU A 101 3.29 -26.31 -27.54
C GLU A 101 3.52 -26.14 -29.06
N GLN A 102 3.41 -27.22 -29.85
CA GLN A 102 3.57 -27.15 -31.30
C GLN A 102 2.32 -26.59 -31.95
N THR A 103 1.16 -26.91 -31.41
CA THR A 103 -0.13 -26.42 -31.90
C THR A 103 -0.30 -24.94 -31.52
N GLU A 104 0.16 -24.52 -30.36
CA GLU A 104 0.22 -23.11 -29.96
C GLU A 104 1.04 -22.27 -30.95
N LYS A 105 2.25 -22.74 -31.33
CA LYS A 105 3.09 -22.07 -32.33
C LYS A 105 2.47 -22.01 -33.72
N ALA A 106 1.71 -23.01 -34.12
CA ALA A 106 1.02 -23.04 -35.41
C ALA A 106 -0.16 -22.08 -35.47
N LEU A 107 -0.82 -21.84 -34.33
CA LEU A 107 -1.99 -20.95 -34.20
C LEU A 107 -1.62 -19.50 -33.93
N ALA A 108 -0.40 -19.24 -33.45
CA ALA A 108 0.08 -17.91 -33.07
C ALA A 108 0.04 -16.84 -34.16
N LYS A 109 -0.13 -17.24 -35.41
CA LYS A 109 -0.32 -16.31 -36.55
C LYS A 109 -1.72 -15.70 -36.63
N ASP A 110 -2.72 -16.38 -36.07
CA ASP A 110 -4.14 -16.05 -36.23
C ASP A 110 -4.82 -15.70 -34.89
N VAL A 111 -4.17 -15.97 -33.74
CA VAL A 111 -4.73 -15.80 -32.42
C VAL A 111 -3.71 -15.12 -31.50
N ASP A 112 -4.12 -14.08 -30.80
CA ASP A 112 -3.31 -13.43 -29.78
C ASP A 112 -3.30 -14.26 -28.49
N PHE A 113 -2.19 -14.93 -28.21
CA PHE A 113 -1.98 -15.75 -27.03
C PHE A 113 -1.37 -14.98 -25.85
N THR A 114 -1.19 -13.68 -25.95
CA THR A 114 -0.52 -12.87 -24.93
C THR A 114 -1.15 -13.07 -23.56
N GLN A 115 -2.46 -12.92 -23.45
CA GLN A 115 -3.18 -13.08 -22.17
C GLN A 115 -3.08 -14.50 -21.61
N TYR A 116 -3.07 -15.51 -22.47
CA TYR A 116 -2.88 -16.88 -22.05
C TYR A 116 -1.47 -17.15 -21.50
N ARG A 117 -0.44 -16.69 -22.20
CA ARG A 117 0.94 -16.85 -21.75
C ARG A 117 1.18 -16.20 -20.41
N LEU A 118 0.56 -15.06 -20.16
CA LEU A 118 0.60 -14.38 -18.87
C LEU A 118 -0.03 -15.22 -17.74
N GLN A 119 -1.17 -15.86 -18.01
CA GLN A 119 -1.89 -16.64 -17.00
C GLN A 119 -1.29 -18.03 -16.71
N LYS A 120 -0.47 -18.58 -17.62
CA LYS A 120 0.01 -19.97 -17.55
C LYS A 120 0.70 -20.33 -16.23
N ARG A 121 1.39 -19.37 -15.60
CA ARG A 121 2.11 -19.58 -14.33
C ARG A 121 1.29 -19.23 -13.10
N LEU A 122 0.19 -18.53 -13.27
CA LEU A 122 -0.63 -18.10 -12.15
C LEU A 122 -1.35 -19.27 -11.51
N PHE A 123 -1.25 -19.39 -10.20
CA PHE A 123 -2.09 -20.32 -9.45
C PHE A 123 -3.46 -19.68 -9.14
N LYS A 124 -4.39 -20.48 -8.61
CA LYS A 124 -5.80 -20.12 -8.45
C LYS A 124 -6.02 -18.72 -7.86
N ARG A 125 -5.37 -18.38 -6.74
CA ARG A 125 -5.56 -17.08 -6.06
C ARG A 125 -5.07 -15.89 -6.89
N GLN A 126 -3.94 -16.07 -7.57
CA GLN A 126 -3.43 -15.04 -8.48
C GLN A 126 -4.37 -14.87 -9.68
N LYS A 127 -4.93 -15.95 -10.24
CA LYS A 127 -5.91 -15.89 -11.33
C LYS A 127 -7.19 -15.17 -10.93
N GLU A 128 -7.64 -15.30 -9.69
CA GLU A 128 -8.80 -14.56 -9.18
C GLU A 128 -8.59 -13.03 -9.29
N VAL A 129 -7.43 -12.52 -8.89
CA VAL A 129 -7.08 -11.09 -9.03
C VAL A 129 -6.85 -10.72 -10.49
N TYR A 130 -6.11 -11.56 -11.23
CA TYR A 130 -5.78 -11.33 -12.63
C TYR A 130 -7.04 -11.20 -13.51
N ASN A 131 -8.08 -11.98 -13.24
CA ASN A 131 -9.33 -12.00 -14.00
C ASN A 131 -10.37 -10.97 -13.50
N ASP A 132 -10.06 -10.20 -12.47
CA ASP A 132 -10.92 -9.11 -12.04
C ASP A 132 -10.68 -7.85 -12.90
N PHE A 133 -11.45 -7.74 -13.98
CA PHE A 133 -11.44 -6.60 -14.89
C PHE A 133 -12.49 -5.55 -14.55
N VAL A 134 -13.32 -5.82 -13.56
CA VAL A 134 -14.55 -5.04 -13.27
C VAL A 134 -14.38 -4.14 -12.07
N SER A 135 -13.62 -4.58 -11.09
CA SER A 135 -13.42 -3.84 -9.85
C SER A 135 -12.51 -2.65 -10.06
N PRO A 136 -12.99 -1.41 -9.88
CA PRO A 136 -12.15 -0.22 -10.07
C PRO A 136 -11.12 -0.04 -8.93
N LYS A 137 -11.35 -0.70 -7.78
CA LYS A 137 -10.51 -0.62 -6.60
C LYS A 137 -10.34 -2.01 -5.99
N ILE A 138 -9.10 -2.47 -5.95
CA ILE A 138 -8.73 -3.79 -5.46
C ILE A 138 -7.70 -3.65 -4.34
N ALA A 139 -7.91 -4.36 -3.24
CA ALA A 139 -6.95 -4.50 -2.15
C ALA A 139 -6.51 -5.96 -2.00
N VAL A 140 -5.20 -6.19 -2.10
CA VAL A 140 -4.58 -7.51 -2.00
C VAL A 140 -3.69 -7.55 -0.76
N MET A 141 -4.19 -8.13 0.33
CA MET A 141 -3.47 -8.27 1.60
C MET A 141 -3.09 -9.73 1.79
N CYS A 142 -1.82 -10.05 1.59
CA CYS A 142 -1.33 -11.42 1.62
C CYS A 142 -0.10 -11.58 2.49
N SER A 143 0.21 -12.80 2.89
CA SER A 143 1.45 -13.10 3.62
C SER A 143 2.70 -12.84 2.76
N ARG A 144 3.87 -12.84 3.38
CA ARG A 144 5.14 -12.98 2.67
C ARG A 144 5.16 -14.31 1.89
N ARG A 145 5.92 -14.35 0.80
CA ARG A 145 6.06 -15.51 -0.08
C ARG A 145 4.74 -15.99 -0.72
N ALA A 146 3.65 -15.26 -0.58
CA ALA A 146 2.37 -15.55 -1.21
C ALA A 146 2.35 -15.29 -2.75
N GLY A 147 3.42 -14.73 -3.33
CA GLY A 147 3.50 -14.48 -4.78
C GLY A 147 2.86 -13.18 -5.25
N LYS A 148 2.65 -12.18 -4.36
CA LYS A 148 2.10 -10.85 -4.70
C LYS A 148 2.88 -10.14 -5.80
N THR A 149 4.20 -10.08 -5.66
CA THR A 149 5.08 -9.35 -6.57
C THR A 149 5.07 -9.92 -7.98
N GLU A 150 5.02 -11.26 -8.10
CA GLU A 150 4.84 -11.92 -9.41
C GLU A 150 3.48 -11.58 -10.01
N ASN A 151 2.40 -11.64 -9.20
CA ASN A 151 1.06 -11.27 -9.65
C ASN A 151 0.99 -9.79 -10.12
N ASN A 152 1.69 -8.87 -9.45
CA ASN A 152 1.76 -7.47 -9.88
C ASN A 152 2.42 -7.32 -11.26
N ALA A 153 3.47 -8.09 -11.56
CA ALA A 153 4.10 -8.08 -12.88
C ALA A 153 3.16 -8.60 -13.97
N ASP A 154 2.44 -9.69 -13.69
CA ASP A 154 1.43 -10.23 -14.60
C ASP A 154 0.26 -9.24 -14.83
N LEU A 155 -0.22 -8.55 -13.79
CA LEU A 155 -1.24 -7.51 -13.89
C LEU A 155 -0.78 -6.32 -14.74
N ILE A 156 0.46 -5.88 -14.58
CA ILE A 156 1.06 -4.84 -15.41
C ILE A 156 1.09 -5.28 -16.88
N CYS A 157 1.60 -6.48 -17.16
CA CYS A 157 1.67 -7.00 -18.54
C CYS A 157 0.28 -7.26 -19.12
N ARG A 158 -0.70 -7.69 -18.30
CA ARG A 158 -2.11 -7.83 -18.71
C ARG A 158 -2.67 -6.55 -19.30
N VAL A 159 -2.46 -5.44 -18.61
CA VAL A 159 -2.95 -4.12 -19.04
C VAL A 159 -2.07 -3.58 -20.17
N ALA A 160 -0.76 -3.80 -20.13
CA ALA A 160 0.16 -3.41 -21.20
C ALA A 160 -0.14 -4.10 -22.54
N ALA A 161 -0.76 -5.30 -22.52
CA ALA A 161 -1.21 -5.98 -23.74
C ALA A 161 -2.36 -5.24 -24.45
N VAL A 162 -3.11 -4.41 -23.73
CA VAL A 162 -4.14 -3.54 -24.32
C VAL A 162 -3.44 -2.31 -24.92
N PRO A 163 -3.58 -2.02 -26.22
CA PRO A 163 -2.88 -0.90 -26.85
C PRO A 163 -3.12 0.45 -26.18
N ASN A 164 -2.09 1.29 -26.16
CA ASN A 164 -2.14 2.66 -25.61
C ASN A 164 -2.56 2.71 -24.14
N SER A 165 -2.07 1.77 -23.34
CA SER A 165 -2.36 1.68 -21.91
C SER A 165 -1.19 2.21 -21.08
N PRO A 166 -1.30 3.40 -20.47
CA PRO A 166 -0.33 3.90 -19.51
C PRO A 166 -0.56 3.27 -18.13
N ILE A 167 0.53 2.83 -17.50
CA ILE A 167 0.53 2.10 -16.22
C ILE A 167 1.52 2.77 -15.28
N LEU A 168 1.13 2.92 -14.02
CA LEU A 168 1.98 3.42 -12.94
C LEU A 168 2.15 2.35 -11.86
N TYR A 169 3.41 2.04 -11.55
CA TYR A 169 3.77 1.20 -10.42
C TYR A 169 4.51 2.03 -9.37
N ILE A 170 4.02 2.02 -8.14
CA ILE A 170 4.55 2.78 -7.01
C ILE A 170 5.00 1.82 -5.92
N ASN A 171 6.22 2.05 -5.40
CA ASN A 171 6.76 1.37 -4.22
C ASN A 171 7.24 2.40 -3.19
N LEU A 172 7.78 1.99 -2.06
CA LEU A 172 8.28 2.87 -0.99
C LEU A 172 9.33 3.88 -1.49
N THR A 173 10.25 3.40 -2.33
CA THR A 173 11.27 4.25 -2.97
C THR A 173 11.38 3.88 -4.44
N PHE A 174 11.95 4.79 -5.24
CA PHE A 174 12.25 4.53 -6.64
C PHE A 174 13.16 3.29 -6.80
N ASP A 175 14.21 3.20 -6.00
CA ASP A 175 15.15 2.06 -6.04
C ASP A 175 14.44 0.73 -5.72
N ASN A 176 13.51 0.73 -4.77
CA ASN A 176 12.69 -0.45 -4.48
C ASN A 176 11.78 -0.82 -5.66
N ALA A 177 11.12 0.17 -6.28
CA ALA A 177 10.29 -0.06 -7.45
C ALA A 177 11.09 -0.72 -8.58
N ILE A 178 12.26 -0.18 -8.89
CA ILE A 178 13.15 -0.70 -9.93
C ILE A 178 13.67 -2.10 -9.57
N ARG A 179 14.21 -2.26 -8.37
CA ARG A 179 14.80 -3.53 -7.94
C ARG A 179 13.78 -4.67 -7.90
N GLN A 180 12.57 -4.39 -7.45
CA GLN A 180 11.55 -5.44 -7.24
C GLN A 180 10.75 -5.74 -8.50
N MET A 181 10.46 -4.74 -9.35
CA MET A 181 9.46 -4.91 -10.39
C MET A 181 10.01 -4.84 -11.82
N TYR A 182 10.98 -3.98 -12.09
CA TYR A 182 11.45 -3.73 -13.46
C TYR A 182 11.83 -5.02 -14.23
N ASN A 183 12.74 -5.81 -13.67
CA ASN A 183 13.19 -7.04 -14.31
C ASN A 183 12.08 -8.12 -14.41
N ARG A 184 11.09 -8.09 -13.50
CA ARG A 184 9.94 -9.01 -13.58
C ARG A 184 9.02 -8.65 -14.72
N VAL A 185 8.72 -7.37 -14.88
CA VAL A 185 7.88 -6.89 -16.00
C VAL A 185 8.55 -7.17 -17.34
N THR A 186 9.87 -6.92 -17.47
CA THR A 186 10.58 -7.23 -18.73
C THR A 186 10.59 -8.72 -19.04
N ALA A 187 10.82 -9.59 -18.04
CA ALA A 187 10.79 -11.04 -18.23
C ALA A 187 9.39 -11.56 -18.57
N GLU A 188 8.33 -11.02 -17.92
CA GLU A 188 6.94 -11.36 -18.24
C GLU A 188 6.56 -10.88 -19.65
N ALA A 189 6.96 -9.68 -20.03
CA ALA A 189 6.73 -9.15 -21.35
C ALA A 189 7.38 -10.02 -22.45
N GLU A 190 8.62 -10.44 -22.23
CA GLU A 190 9.33 -11.36 -23.13
C GLU A 190 8.60 -12.71 -23.25
N ARG A 191 8.21 -13.30 -22.11
CA ARG A 191 7.47 -14.56 -22.08
C ARG A 191 6.11 -14.49 -22.79
N ALA A 192 5.43 -13.34 -22.67
CA ALA A 192 4.14 -13.10 -23.30
C ALA A 192 4.26 -12.60 -24.75
N GLU A 193 5.49 -12.44 -25.27
CA GLU A 193 5.78 -11.86 -26.59
C GLU A 193 5.27 -10.41 -26.75
N LEU A 194 5.18 -9.65 -25.64
CA LEU A 194 4.93 -8.21 -25.65
C LEU A 194 6.21 -7.49 -26.03
N ARG A 195 6.27 -6.97 -27.24
CA ARG A 195 7.47 -6.31 -27.75
C ARG A 195 7.73 -5.00 -27.02
N ILE A 196 8.88 -4.91 -26.34
CA ILE A 196 9.41 -3.68 -25.79
C ILE A 196 10.07 -2.88 -26.91
N GLU A 197 9.69 -1.61 -27.07
CA GLU A 197 10.25 -0.70 -28.05
C GLU A 197 11.39 0.13 -27.46
N LYS A 198 11.20 0.64 -26.25
CA LYS A 198 12.17 1.46 -25.53
C LYS A 198 12.04 1.26 -24.03
N GLU A 199 13.17 1.18 -23.36
CA GLU A 199 13.20 1.08 -21.90
C GLU A 199 14.38 1.82 -21.29
N SER A 200 14.26 2.22 -20.04
CA SER A 200 15.34 2.81 -19.27
C SER A 200 15.15 2.50 -17.78
N LYS A 201 16.04 1.69 -17.24
CA LYS A 201 16.04 1.33 -15.83
C LYS A 201 16.35 2.53 -14.92
N SER A 202 17.28 3.39 -15.34
CA SER A 202 17.68 4.60 -14.58
C SER A 202 16.60 5.68 -14.58
N ALA A 203 15.80 5.78 -15.66
CA ALA A 203 14.68 6.70 -15.75
C ALA A 203 13.36 6.07 -15.30
N GLY A 204 13.33 4.75 -15.08
CA GLY A 204 12.19 4.01 -14.55
C GLY A 204 11.00 3.92 -15.49
N PHE A 205 11.22 3.57 -16.76
CA PHE A 205 10.14 3.37 -17.70
C PHE A 205 10.37 2.19 -18.67
N ILE A 206 9.26 1.65 -19.18
CA ILE A 206 9.20 0.67 -20.26
C ILE A 206 8.10 1.14 -21.25
N HIS A 207 8.43 1.26 -22.53
CA HIS A 207 7.47 1.51 -23.60
C HIS A 207 7.34 0.29 -24.50
N PHE A 208 6.12 -0.11 -24.78
CA PHE A 208 5.80 -1.23 -25.64
C PHE A 208 5.47 -0.77 -27.06
N ALA A 209 5.71 -1.62 -28.05
CA ALA A 209 5.48 -1.33 -29.45
C ALA A 209 3.99 -1.08 -29.80
N ASN A 210 3.05 -1.47 -28.94
CA ASN A 210 1.61 -1.20 -29.08
C ASN A 210 1.19 0.17 -28.48
N GLY A 211 2.13 1.03 -28.09
CA GLY A 211 1.90 2.34 -27.50
C GLY A 211 1.63 2.33 -25.99
N SER A 212 1.62 1.17 -25.36
CA SER A 212 1.48 1.08 -23.91
C SER A 212 2.79 1.43 -23.20
N SER A 213 2.70 1.86 -21.94
CA SER A 213 3.87 2.24 -21.15
C SER A 213 3.72 1.90 -19.67
N VAL A 214 4.84 1.61 -19.02
CA VAL A 214 4.93 1.44 -17.56
C VAL A 214 5.89 2.47 -17.01
N LEU A 215 5.48 3.18 -15.99
CA LEU A 215 6.31 4.10 -15.24
C LEU A 215 6.48 3.58 -13.81
N PHE A 216 7.72 3.57 -13.30
CA PHE A 216 8.07 3.15 -11.95
C PHE A 216 8.40 4.38 -11.10
N LYS A 217 7.81 4.48 -9.91
CA LYS A 217 7.98 5.62 -9.00
C LYS A 217 8.16 5.15 -7.55
N GLY A 218 8.78 6.00 -6.75
CA GLY A 218 8.78 5.91 -5.30
C GLY A 218 7.76 6.85 -4.69
N ASN A 219 7.41 6.61 -3.42
CA ASN A 219 6.57 7.49 -2.61
C ASN A 219 7.20 7.63 -1.21
N LYS A 220 8.42 8.15 -1.17
CA LYS A 220 9.15 8.34 0.09
C LYS A 220 8.54 9.46 0.93
N ASP A 221 8.08 10.51 0.26
CA ASP A 221 7.50 11.69 0.88
C ASP A 221 6.48 12.36 -0.05
N LYS A 222 5.83 13.39 0.44
CA LYS A 222 4.81 14.13 -0.30
C LYS A 222 5.34 14.84 -1.54
N SER A 223 6.59 15.30 -1.51
CA SER A 223 7.22 15.95 -2.67
C SER A 223 7.44 14.96 -3.83
N GLU A 224 7.71 13.68 -3.54
CA GLU A 224 7.77 12.64 -4.57
C GLU A 224 6.37 12.34 -5.12
N ALA A 225 5.34 12.33 -4.28
CA ALA A 225 3.95 12.16 -4.73
C ALA A 225 3.54 13.30 -5.68
N ASP A 226 3.87 14.55 -5.36
CA ASP A 226 3.54 15.72 -6.20
C ASP A 226 4.15 15.64 -7.60
N LYS A 227 5.34 15.05 -7.75
CA LYS A 227 6.01 14.86 -9.05
C LYS A 227 5.29 13.85 -9.96
N MET A 228 4.30 13.12 -9.46
CA MET A 228 3.51 12.19 -10.26
C MET A 228 2.30 12.84 -10.91
N GLN A 229 1.94 14.09 -10.55
CA GLN A 229 0.76 14.77 -11.08
C GLN A 229 0.85 15.03 -12.59
N GLY A 230 -0.30 15.01 -13.25
CA GLY A 230 -0.48 15.47 -14.62
C GLY A 230 -0.58 14.40 -15.69
N ASP A 231 -0.19 13.17 -15.40
CA ASP A 231 -0.33 12.04 -16.31
C ASP A 231 -1.68 11.32 -16.13
N LYS A 232 -2.02 10.47 -17.09
CA LYS A 232 -3.24 9.65 -17.09
C LYS A 232 -2.86 8.19 -17.07
N TYR A 233 -3.54 7.39 -16.26
CA TYR A 233 -3.23 5.96 -16.15
C TYR A 233 -4.49 5.09 -16.23
N ARG A 234 -4.35 3.94 -16.91
CA ARG A 234 -5.37 2.89 -16.93
C ARG A 234 -5.22 1.95 -15.73
N LEU A 235 -3.99 1.75 -15.26
CA LEU A 235 -3.70 0.95 -14.07
C LEU A 235 -2.72 1.69 -13.18
N VAL A 236 -3.04 1.76 -11.89
CA VAL A 236 -2.09 2.16 -10.85
C VAL A 236 -1.98 1.04 -9.84
N ILE A 237 -0.76 0.58 -9.58
CA ILE A 237 -0.46 -0.38 -8.51
C ILE A 237 0.39 0.33 -7.46
N ILE A 238 -0.07 0.32 -6.21
CA ILE A 238 0.71 0.77 -5.05
C ILE A 238 1.09 -0.47 -4.25
N ASP A 239 2.37 -0.80 -4.29
CA ASP A 239 2.91 -1.96 -3.58
C ASP A 239 3.44 -1.57 -2.19
N GLU A 240 3.58 -2.56 -1.30
CA GLU A 240 3.93 -2.36 0.11
C GLU A 240 3.01 -1.33 0.80
N ALA A 241 1.71 -1.37 0.47
CA ALA A 241 0.70 -0.38 0.89
C ALA A 241 0.61 -0.21 2.42
N GLN A 242 0.94 -1.25 3.20
CA GLN A 242 0.98 -1.19 4.67
C GLN A 242 2.08 -0.27 5.23
N SER A 243 3.11 0.01 4.42
CA SER A 243 4.28 0.81 4.80
C SER A 243 4.39 2.14 4.07
N GLN A 244 3.45 2.44 3.17
CA GLN A 244 3.41 3.70 2.43
C GLN A 244 3.05 4.86 3.35
N CYS A 245 3.73 5.99 3.19
CA CYS A 245 3.38 7.23 3.88
C CYS A 245 2.32 8.03 3.09
N ASN A 246 1.65 8.97 3.76
CA ASN A 246 0.74 9.95 3.15
C ASN A 246 -0.31 9.35 2.18
N MET A 247 -0.78 8.12 2.44
CA MET A 247 -1.65 7.36 1.53
C MET A 247 -2.95 8.09 1.18
N THR A 248 -3.57 8.78 2.15
CA THR A 248 -4.79 9.57 1.88
C THR A 248 -4.52 10.65 0.85
N TYR A 249 -3.41 11.40 1.01
CA TYR A 249 -3.01 12.43 0.06
C TYR A 249 -2.67 11.83 -1.32
N LEU A 250 -1.83 10.80 -1.33
CA LEU A 250 -1.44 10.12 -2.56
C LEU A 250 -2.66 9.64 -3.36
N ILE A 251 -3.60 8.96 -2.70
CA ILE A 251 -4.76 8.40 -3.39
C ILE A 251 -5.78 9.47 -3.77
N ASP A 252 -6.19 10.32 -2.82
CA ASP A 252 -7.31 11.24 -3.04
C ASP A 252 -6.94 12.46 -3.86
N THR A 253 -5.71 12.97 -3.70
CA THR A 253 -5.28 14.19 -4.38
C THR A 253 -4.52 13.90 -5.68
N ILE A 254 -3.69 12.85 -5.70
CA ILE A 254 -2.81 12.57 -6.84
C ILE A 254 -3.43 11.50 -7.76
N ILE A 255 -3.71 10.30 -7.25
CA ILE A 255 -4.04 9.13 -8.09
C ILE A 255 -5.46 9.17 -8.64
N ARG A 256 -6.47 9.56 -7.85
CA ARG A 256 -7.87 9.58 -8.34
C ARG A 256 -8.08 10.44 -9.59
N PRO A 257 -7.55 11.68 -9.68
CA PRO A 257 -7.65 12.45 -10.91
C PRO A 257 -7.01 11.76 -12.11
N MET A 258 -5.86 11.09 -11.93
CA MET A 258 -5.14 10.41 -13.00
C MET A 258 -5.87 9.19 -13.58
N LEU A 259 -6.77 8.58 -12.81
CA LEU A 259 -7.58 7.43 -13.21
C LEU A 259 -8.89 7.83 -13.91
N ALA A 260 -9.28 9.11 -13.86
CA ALA A 260 -10.58 9.56 -14.33
C ALA A 260 -10.77 9.50 -15.86
N ASP A 261 -9.69 9.48 -16.63
CA ASP A 261 -9.73 9.49 -18.09
C ASP A 261 -10.04 8.13 -18.73
N TYR A 262 -9.95 7.04 -17.97
CA TYR A 262 -10.23 5.69 -18.44
C TYR A 262 -11.40 5.08 -17.65
N ALA A 263 -12.49 4.74 -18.34
CA ALA A 263 -13.68 4.17 -17.72
C ALA A 263 -13.43 2.78 -17.08
N ASP A 264 -12.40 2.08 -17.56
CA ASP A 264 -11.94 0.77 -17.09
C ASP A 264 -10.67 0.84 -16.24
N SER A 265 -10.36 2.02 -15.71
CA SER A 265 -9.17 2.19 -14.86
C SER A 265 -9.27 1.41 -13.55
N GLN A 266 -8.11 0.92 -13.09
CA GLN A 266 -8.02 0.19 -11.84
C GLN A 266 -6.96 0.78 -10.92
N LEU A 267 -7.29 0.89 -9.62
CA LEU A 267 -6.36 1.14 -8.53
C LEU A 267 -6.20 -0.14 -7.70
N ILE A 268 -4.99 -0.65 -7.62
CA ILE A 268 -4.67 -1.87 -6.89
C ILE A 268 -3.68 -1.54 -5.77
N LEU A 269 -4.05 -1.85 -4.53
CA LEU A 269 -3.16 -1.79 -3.38
C LEU A 269 -2.71 -3.21 -3.03
N THR A 270 -1.41 -3.42 -2.93
CA THR A 270 -0.86 -4.72 -2.53
C THR A 270 0.07 -4.58 -1.33
N GLY A 271 0.02 -5.56 -0.42
CA GLY A 271 0.86 -5.51 0.78
C GLY A 271 0.69 -6.72 1.70
N THR A 272 1.43 -6.69 2.80
CA THR A 272 1.22 -7.58 3.94
C THR A 272 0.31 -6.90 4.98
N PRO A 273 -0.26 -7.64 5.95
CA PRO A 273 -1.00 -7.02 7.03
C PRO A 273 -0.15 -5.98 7.78
N PRO A 274 -0.73 -4.85 8.20
CA PRO A 274 0.02 -3.77 8.85
C PRO A 274 0.53 -4.17 10.24
N ARG A 275 1.67 -3.58 10.65
CA ARG A 275 2.25 -3.74 11.99
C ARG A 275 1.53 -2.92 13.06
N ARG A 276 0.94 -1.81 12.65
CA ARG A 276 0.26 -0.84 13.52
C ARG A 276 -1.19 -0.65 13.10
N ARG A 277 -2.01 -0.22 14.04
CA ARG A 277 -3.42 0.08 13.82
C ARG A 277 -3.60 1.38 13.04
N GLY A 278 -4.80 1.57 12.48
CA GLY A 278 -5.21 2.83 11.86
C GLY A 278 -4.45 3.19 10.59
N THR A 279 -3.84 2.22 9.92
CA THR A 279 -3.22 2.46 8.62
C THR A 279 -4.29 2.56 7.53
N TYR A 280 -4.05 3.41 6.52
CA TYR A 280 -4.94 3.52 5.37
C TYR A 280 -5.24 2.16 4.70
N PHE A 281 -4.25 1.27 4.64
CA PHE A 281 -4.42 -0.05 4.04
C PHE A 281 -5.34 -0.96 4.85
N GLU A 282 -5.32 -0.85 6.19
CA GLU A 282 -6.26 -1.54 7.07
C GLU A 282 -7.68 -1.00 6.88
N ASP A 283 -7.85 0.32 6.82
CA ASP A 283 -9.15 0.96 6.59
C ASP A 283 -9.75 0.55 5.26
N VAL A 284 -8.93 0.48 4.21
CA VAL A 284 -9.33 -0.03 2.90
C VAL A 284 -9.80 -1.48 2.99
N PHE A 285 -9.12 -2.32 3.75
CA PHE A 285 -9.49 -3.72 3.92
C PHE A 285 -10.78 -3.90 4.71
N ASN A 286 -11.17 -2.93 5.52
CA ASN A 286 -12.46 -2.89 6.22
C ASN A 286 -13.56 -2.20 5.41
N ASN A 287 -13.22 -1.50 4.31
CA ASN A 287 -14.15 -0.71 3.52
C ASN A 287 -14.88 -1.56 2.47
N ILE A 288 -16.21 -1.50 2.46
CA ILE A 288 -17.09 -2.26 1.52
C ILE A 288 -16.92 -1.83 0.04
N ARG A 289 -16.37 -0.64 -0.21
CA ARG A 289 -16.19 -0.12 -1.58
C ARG A 289 -14.97 -0.66 -2.31
N TRP A 290 -14.19 -1.52 -1.66
CA TRP A 290 -13.01 -2.16 -2.22
C TRP A 290 -13.25 -3.65 -2.39
N THR A 291 -12.87 -4.19 -3.53
CA THR A 291 -12.78 -5.64 -3.72
C THR A 291 -11.51 -6.15 -3.05
N LYS A 292 -11.62 -7.22 -2.28
CA LYS A 292 -10.56 -7.70 -1.39
C LYS A 292 -10.14 -9.10 -1.76
N TYR A 293 -8.83 -9.28 -1.82
CA TYR A 293 -8.21 -10.59 -1.99
C TYR A 293 -7.22 -10.84 -0.87
N ASN A 294 -7.26 -12.05 -0.36
CA ASN A 294 -6.37 -12.49 0.71
C ASN A 294 -5.98 -13.94 0.48
N TRP A 295 -4.69 -14.22 0.55
CA TRP A 295 -4.15 -15.58 0.57
C TRP A 295 -2.78 -15.59 1.24
N THR A 296 -2.28 -16.79 1.53
CA THR A 296 -1.03 -16.97 2.26
C THR A 296 -0.02 -17.76 1.42
N MET A 297 1.19 -17.93 1.95
CA MET A 297 2.20 -18.78 1.32
C MET A 297 1.76 -20.24 1.20
N PHE A 298 0.77 -20.70 1.96
CA PHE A 298 0.25 -22.06 1.92
C PHE A 298 -0.52 -22.38 0.63
N GLU A 299 -1.13 -21.36 0.02
CA GLU A 299 -1.79 -21.49 -1.27
C GLU A 299 -0.83 -21.32 -2.46
N ASN A 300 0.44 -20.97 -2.20
CA ASN A 300 1.44 -20.80 -3.25
C ASN A 300 2.10 -22.15 -3.57
N PRO A 301 1.80 -22.78 -4.71
CA PRO A 301 2.32 -24.12 -5.06
C PRO A 301 3.83 -24.15 -5.35
N TYR A 302 4.47 -22.98 -5.45
CA TYR A 302 5.91 -22.85 -5.67
C TYR A 302 6.72 -22.86 -4.37
N ILE A 303 6.08 -22.93 -3.20
CA ILE A 303 6.72 -23.09 -1.90
C ILE A 303 6.62 -24.57 -1.51
N PRO A 304 7.73 -25.29 -1.45
CA PRO A 304 7.70 -26.74 -1.24
C PRO A 304 7.16 -27.15 0.14
N ASP A 305 7.60 -26.46 1.18
CA ASP A 305 7.21 -26.73 2.57
C ASP A 305 7.07 -25.43 3.37
N PRO A 306 5.87 -24.83 3.36
CA PRO A 306 5.58 -23.62 4.13
C PRO A 306 5.74 -23.80 5.64
N GLU A 307 5.34 -24.97 6.16
CA GLU A 307 5.40 -25.26 7.60
C GLU A 307 6.84 -25.35 8.11
N GLN A 308 7.71 -26.03 7.35
CA GLN A 308 9.13 -26.11 7.69
C GLN A 308 9.79 -24.74 7.61
N THR A 309 9.46 -23.94 6.59
CA THR A 309 9.96 -22.57 6.45
C THR A 309 9.63 -21.71 7.68
N ILE A 310 8.40 -21.82 8.20
CA ILE A 310 7.98 -21.08 9.40
C ILE A 310 8.72 -21.60 10.63
N GLN A 311 8.88 -22.93 10.74
CA GLN A 311 9.58 -23.55 11.88
C GLN A 311 11.04 -23.10 11.95
N ASP A 312 11.73 -23.06 10.81
CA ASP A 312 13.11 -22.61 10.72
C ASP A 312 13.25 -21.15 11.16
N ILE A 313 12.36 -20.27 10.71
CA ILE A 313 12.33 -18.85 11.13
C ILE A 313 12.05 -18.72 12.63
N CYS A 314 11.11 -19.51 13.17
CA CYS A 314 10.85 -19.51 14.61
C CYS A 314 12.09 -19.90 15.42
N ASN A 315 12.80 -20.92 14.97
CA ASN A 315 14.02 -21.41 15.62
C ASN A 315 15.16 -20.37 15.53
N GLU A 316 15.37 -19.78 14.35
CA GLU A 316 16.41 -18.77 14.14
C GLU A 316 16.20 -17.53 14.99
N LYS A 317 14.94 -17.07 15.12
CA LYS A 317 14.58 -15.85 15.85
C LYS A 317 14.27 -16.10 17.34
N GLY A 318 14.18 -17.35 17.78
CA GLY A 318 13.77 -17.69 19.15
C GLY A 318 12.33 -17.27 19.48
N ILE A 319 11.44 -17.23 18.50
CA ILE A 319 10.04 -16.81 18.65
C ILE A 319 9.08 -17.98 18.41
N THR A 320 7.85 -17.83 18.89
CA THR A 320 6.81 -18.85 18.70
C THR A 320 5.97 -18.55 17.45
N ARG A 321 5.24 -19.57 16.97
CA ARG A 321 4.29 -19.42 15.85
C ARG A 321 3.18 -18.40 16.16
N ASP A 322 2.84 -18.21 17.43
CA ASP A 322 1.79 -17.27 17.86
C ASP A 322 2.30 -15.83 17.96
N SER A 323 3.59 -15.59 17.77
CA SER A 323 4.13 -14.22 17.78
C SER A 323 3.45 -13.35 16.72
N PRO A 324 3.21 -12.05 16.99
CA PRO A 324 2.58 -11.13 16.05
C PRO A 324 3.31 -11.10 14.69
N PHE A 325 4.63 -11.21 14.71
CA PHE A 325 5.45 -11.26 13.51
C PHE A 325 5.07 -12.45 12.62
N ILE A 326 5.05 -13.68 13.16
CA ILE A 326 4.72 -14.90 12.40
C ILE A 326 3.27 -14.86 11.92
N GLN A 327 2.34 -14.46 12.79
CA GLN A 327 0.91 -14.37 12.44
C GLN A 327 0.68 -13.38 11.30
N ARG A 328 1.36 -12.24 11.30
CA ARG A 328 1.25 -11.22 10.26
C ARG A 328 1.96 -11.62 8.97
N GLU A 329 3.26 -11.93 9.06
CA GLU A 329 4.11 -12.08 7.89
C GLU A 329 3.87 -13.39 7.13
N PHE A 330 3.49 -14.48 7.82
CA PHE A 330 3.38 -15.80 7.21
C PHE A 330 1.96 -16.37 7.20
N TYR A 331 1.15 -16.08 8.20
CA TYR A 331 -0.26 -16.48 8.19
C TYR A 331 -1.20 -15.40 7.62
N GLY A 332 -0.68 -14.22 7.27
CA GLY A 332 -1.47 -13.14 6.63
C GLY A 332 -2.57 -12.57 7.53
N LYS A 333 -2.45 -12.71 8.85
CA LYS A 333 -3.43 -12.21 9.81
C LYS A 333 -3.06 -10.80 10.27
N ILE A 334 -4.06 -9.97 10.55
CA ILE A 334 -3.82 -8.70 11.22
C ILE A 334 -3.37 -9.00 12.65
N ALA A 335 -2.10 -8.72 12.93
CA ALA A 335 -1.48 -8.90 14.23
C ALA A 335 -0.51 -7.74 14.48
N TYR A 336 -0.91 -6.85 15.40
CA TYR A 336 -0.13 -5.65 15.69
C TYR A 336 1.14 -5.96 16.48
N ASP A 337 2.19 -5.18 16.25
CA ASP A 337 3.48 -5.31 16.92
C ASP A 337 3.45 -4.66 18.30
N THR A 338 2.73 -5.28 19.24
CA THR A 338 2.61 -4.77 20.62
C THR A 338 3.93 -4.82 21.40
N GLU A 339 4.90 -5.62 20.94
CA GLU A 339 6.23 -5.67 21.56
C GLU A 339 7.05 -4.41 21.25
N ALA A 340 6.90 -3.87 20.03
CA ALA A 340 7.57 -2.63 19.65
C ALA A 340 6.80 -1.36 20.01
N GLN A 341 5.60 -1.47 20.60
CA GLN A 341 4.83 -0.30 21.02
C GLN A 341 5.60 0.52 22.04
N VAL A 342 5.69 1.84 21.84
CA VAL A 342 6.42 2.76 22.72
C VAL A 342 5.66 2.99 24.01
N PHE A 343 4.41 3.36 23.92
CA PHE A 343 3.56 3.76 25.06
C PHE A 343 2.72 2.60 25.58
N LYS A 344 3.35 1.57 26.14
CA LYS A 344 2.64 0.40 26.68
C LYS A 344 1.97 0.71 28.02
N GLY A 345 0.70 0.36 28.14
CA GLY A 345 -0.01 0.42 29.41
C GLY A 345 -0.17 1.84 29.97
N TYR A 346 -0.11 2.85 29.11
CA TYR A 346 -0.41 4.24 29.46
C TYR A 346 -1.77 4.36 30.16
N LYS A 347 -1.90 5.34 31.03
CA LYS A 347 -3.12 5.55 31.79
C LYS A 347 -4.00 6.63 31.17
N VAL A 348 -5.29 6.40 31.22
CA VAL A 348 -6.32 7.33 30.74
C VAL A 348 -7.26 7.70 31.87
N TYR A 349 -7.85 8.87 31.77
CA TYR A 349 -8.99 9.26 32.59
C TYR A 349 -10.23 9.45 31.72
N LYS A 350 -11.39 9.24 32.33
CA LYS A 350 -12.68 9.32 31.65
C LYS A 350 -13.47 10.53 32.15
N GLY A 351 -14.03 11.27 31.21
CA GLY A 351 -14.85 12.44 31.53
C GLY A 351 -14.02 13.62 32.02
N ALA A 352 -14.21 14.08 33.25
CA ALA A 352 -13.54 15.26 33.79
C ALA A 352 -12.31 14.88 34.63
N VAL A 353 -11.29 15.77 34.64
CA VAL A 353 -10.17 15.68 35.55
C VAL A 353 -10.69 15.69 37.00
N PRO A 354 -10.16 14.85 37.91
CA PRO A 354 -10.60 14.76 39.31
C PRO A 354 -10.69 16.12 40.01
N SER A 355 -11.77 16.36 40.75
CA SER A 355 -12.04 17.68 41.38
C SER A 355 -11.02 18.07 42.44
N ASN A 356 -10.37 17.08 43.03
CA ASN A 356 -9.32 17.29 44.06
C ASN A 356 -7.93 17.59 43.44
N PHE A 357 -7.78 17.52 42.12
CA PHE A 357 -6.53 17.90 41.47
C PHE A 357 -6.42 19.43 41.39
N ILE A 358 -5.37 19.97 41.98
CA ILE A 358 -5.07 21.41 42.00
C ILE A 358 -3.83 21.65 41.16
N PRO A 359 -3.96 22.17 39.92
CA PRO A 359 -2.81 22.48 39.09
C PRO A 359 -2.02 23.68 39.58
N THR A 360 -0.72 23.66 39.28
CA THR A 360 0.20 24.78 39.58
C THR A 360 0.83 25.37 38.32
N HIS A 361 0.81 24.60 37.21
CA HIS A 361 1.42 24.94 35.94
C HIS A 361 0.53 24.52 34.75
N ILE A 362 0.68 25.24 33.67
CA ILE A 362 0.16 24.85 32.34
C ILE A 362 1.33 24.76 31.37
N TYR A 363 1.45 23.62 30.72
CA TYR A 363 2.40 23.39 29.63
C TYR A 363 1.63 23.06 28.37
N GLU A 364 1.82 23.87 27.35
CA GLU A 364 1.27 23.58 26.04
C GLU A 364 2.41 23.23 25.08
N GLY A 365 2.29 22.13 24.38
CA GLY A 365 3.22 21.69 23.36
C GLY A 365 2.60 21.86 21.98
N VAL A 366 3.41 22.29 21.02
CA VAL A 366 2.97 22.48 19.64
C VAL A 366 3.99 21.86 18.69
N ASP A 367 3.53 20.96 17.85
CA ASP A 367 4.28 20.41 16.73
C ASP A 367 3.71 20.94 15.42
N PHE A 368 4.51 21.70 14.66
CA PHE A 368 4.07 22.33 13.43
C PHE A 368 4.35 21.42 12.24
N GLY A 369 3.30 20.92 11.58
CA GLY A 369 3.38 20.19 10.33
C GLY A 369 3.06 21.11 9.14
N TYR A 370 4.06 21.57 8.41
CA TYR A 370 3.82 22.42 7.23
C TYR A 370 3.10 21.68 6.11
N SER A 371 3.42 20.43 5.93
CA SER A 371 2.79 19.53 4.94
C SER A 371 2.04 18.37 5.57
N ASP A 372 2.20 18.16 6.86
CA ASP A 372 1.62 17.07 7.63
C ASP A 372 0.56 17.58 8.62
N TYR A 373 0.34 16.85 9.68
CA TYR A 373 -0.57 17.30 10.74
C TYR A 373 0.14 18.24 11.71
N ASN A 374 -0.62 19.19 12.22
CA ASN A 374 -0.24 20.00 13.38
C ASN A 374 -0.77 19.32 14.62
N GLY A 375 0.05 19.23 15.67
CA GLY A 375 -0.33 18.73 16.97
C GLY A 375 -0.30 19.85 18.03
N ILE A 376 -1.35 19.97 18.82
CA ILE A 376 -1.41 20.87 19.97
C ILE A 376 -1.89 20.06 21.17
N VAL A 377 -1.15 20.12 22.27
CA VAL A 377 -1.50 19.44 23.52
C VAL A 377 -1.30 20.40 24.68
N THR A 378 -2.35 20.64 25.47
CA THR A 378 -2.26 21.42 26.72
C THR A 378 -2.37 20.50 27.92
N MET A 379 -1.40 20.57 28.79
CA MET A 379 -1.26 19.77 30.00
C MET A 379 -1.35 20.66 31.23
N ALA A 380 -2.26 20.33 32.14
CA ALA A 380 -2.31 20.93 33.48
C ALA A 380 -1.52 20.07 34.47
N ALA A 381 -0.56 20.64 35.17
CA ALA A 381 0.33 19.89 36.03
C ALA A 381 0.38 20.46 37.45
N ASN A 382 0.54 19.56 38.41
CA ASN A 382 1.00 19.86 39.76
C ASN A 382 2.44 19.33 39.90
N VAL A 383 3.40 20.21 39.86
CA VAL A 383 4.83 19.88 39.86
C VAL A 383 5.27 19.22 41.17
N GLU A 384 4.77 19.70 42.30
CA GLU A 384 5.11 19.16 43.62
C GLU A 384 4.60 17.72 43.80
N GLN A 385 3.41 17.43 43.26
CA GLN A 385 2.80 16.10 43.32
C GLN A 385 3.29 15.17 42.17
N ARG A 386 4.01 15.72 41.21
CA ARG A 386 4.40 15.02 39.97
C ARG A 386 3.20 14.38 39.29
N GLN A 387 2.12 15.13 39.14
CA GLN A 387 0.88 14.68 38.50
C GLN A 387 0.46 15.68 37.43
N ALA A 388 0.14 15.19 36.25
CA ALA A 388 -0.35 16.00 35.14
C ALA A 388 -1.52 15.33 34.43
N TYR A 389 -2.37 16.15 33.81
CA TYR A 389 -3.52 15.73 33.00
C TYR A 389 -3.48 16.48 31.69
N ILE A 390 -3.62 15.76 30.56
CA ILE A 390 -3.88 16.39 29.28
C ILE A 390 -5.32 16.91 29.33
N ILE A 391 -5.51 18.21 29.15
CA ILE A 391 -6.83 18.86 29.28
C ILE A 391 -7.36 19.40 27.96
N TYR A 392 -6.49 19.53 26.96
CA TYR A 392 -6.84 19.90 25.59
C TYR A 392 -5.87 19.22 24.64
N GLU A 393 -6.40 18.74 23.53
CA GLU A 393 -5.64 18.14 22.44
C GLU A 393 -6.32 18.42 21.12
N ARG A 394 -5.54 18.71 20.09
CA ARG A 394 -6.03 18.95 18.74
C ARG A 394 -5.01 18.52 17.70
N LYS A 395 -5.44 17.66 16.79
CA LYS A 395 -4.67 17.25 15.61
C LYS A 395 -5.41 17.69 14.35
N PHE A 396 -4.74 18.42 13.45
CA PHE A 396 -5.38 18.94 12.23
C PHE A 396 -4.35 19.20 11.14
N ASN A 397 -4.79 19.16 9.88
CA ASN A 397 -3.96 19.43 8.69
C ASN A 397 -4.60 20.52 7.83
N LYS A 398 -3.91 20.93 6.75
CA LYS A 398 -4.39 21.92 5.76
C LYS A 398 -4.82 23.25 6.39
N ALA A 399 -4.10 23.69 7.40
CA ALA A 399 -4.38 24.92 8.13
C ALA A 399 -3.52 26.07 7.61
N THR A 400 -4.07 27.27 7.64
CA THR A 400 -3.27 28.49 7.48
C THR A 400 -2.49 28.78 8.77
N VAL A 401 -1.44 29.60 8.69
CA VAL A 401 -0.70 30.05 9.88
C VAL A 401 -1.65 30.66 10.91
N THR A 402 -2.64 31.44 10.45
CA THR A 402 -3.67 32.03 11.32
C THR A 402 -4.51 30.97 12.03
N ASP A 403 -4.89 29.90 11.37
CA ASP A 403 -5.66 28.81 12.00
C ASP A 403 -4.84 28.10 13.08
N ILE A 404 -3.55 27.90 12.81
CA ILE A 404 -2.63 27.30 13.79
C ILE A 404 -2.51 28.19 15.02
N ILE A 405 -2.23 29.49 14.83
CA ILE A 405 -2.10 30.46 15.92
C ILE A 405 -3.39 30.57 16.75
N ASN A 406 -4.54 30.57 16.10
CA ASN A 406 -5.84 30.59 16.79
C ASN A 406 -6.05 29.33 17.62
N SER A 407 -5.63 28.17 17.12
CA SER A 407 -5.74 26.89 17.84
C SER A 407 -4.79 26.81 19.04
N VAL A 408 -3.56 27.31 18.90
CA VAL A 408 -2.60 27.46 20.01
C VAL A 408 -3.19 28.40 21.07
N ARG A 409 -3.70 29.55 20.67
CA ARG A 409 -4.33 30.49 21.60
C ARG A 409 -5.52 29.86 22.34
N GLU A 410 -6.37 29.12 21.62
CA GLU A 410 -7.52 28.42 22.20
C GLU A 410 -7.11 27.42 23.28
N GLY A 411 -6.12 26.56 22.99
CA GLY A 411 -5.59 25.59 23.94
C GLY A 411 -5.00 26.25 25.18
N PHE A 412 -4.19 27.28 24.96
CA PHE A 412 -3.53 28.03 26.02
C PHE A 412 -4.52 28.76 26.96
N GLU A 413 -5.52 29.46 26.39
CA GLU A 413 -6.52 30.16 27.21
C GLU A 413 -7.45 29.18 27.95
N ASN A 414 -7.75 28.01 27.34
CA ASN A 414 -8.46 26.93 28.03
C ASN A 414 -7.65 26.42 29.21
N GLY A 415 -6.32 26.24 29.04
CA GLY A 415 -5.40 25.87 30.12
C GLY A 415 -5.39 26.86 31.24
N LYS A 416 -5.22 28.16 30.93
CA LYS A 416 -5.23 29.25 31.96
C LYS A 416 -6.54 29.31 32.73
N ARG A 417 -7.67 29.17 32.01
CA ARG A 417 -8.99 29.14 32.65
C ARG A 417 -9.10 27.96 33.62
N PHE A 418 -8.72 26.76 33.16
CA PHE A 418 -8.73 25.57 34.00
C PHE A 418 -7.85 25.72 35.24
N LEU A 419 -6.65 26.33 35.10
CA LEU A 419 -5.77 26.64 36.23
C LEU A 419 -6.43 27.57 37.25
N LEU A 420 -6.96 28.70 36.80
CA LEU A 420 -7.55 29.72 37.71
C LEU A 420 -8.85 29.26 38.36
N GLU A 421 -9.68 28.46 37.69
CA GLU A 421 -10.89 27.88 38.27
C GLU A 421 -10.57 26.96 39.47
N ARG A 422 -9.43 26.27 39.44
CA ARG A 422 -9.03 25.30 40.47
C ARG A 422 -8.00 25.84 41.44
N ASN A 423 -7.22 26.81 41.03
CA ASN A 423 -6.19 27.50 41.85
C ASN A 423 -6.20 29.00 41.54
N PRO A 424 -7.13 29.78 42.16
CA PRO A 424 -7.29 31.20 41.86
C PRO A 424 -6.04 32.07 42.16
N ASN A 425 -5.12 31.57 42.98
CA ASN A 425 -3.88 32.26 43.35
C ASN A 425 -2.65 31.74 42.58
N ALA A 426 -2.86 30.97 41.52
CA ALA A 426 -1.75 30.43 40.71
C ALA A 426 -0.97 31.57 40.03
N ASP A 427 0.34 31.42 39.95
CA ASP A 427 1.19 32.31 39.17
C ASP A 427 1.05 32.02 37.70
N LEU A 428 0.56 32.98 36.93
CA LEU A 428 0.37 32.84 35.48
C LEU A 428 1.69 32.79 34.71
N ASN A 429 2.83 33.15 35.31
CA ASN A 429 4.14 32.93 34.70
C ASN A 429 4.47 31.43 34.54
N ASN A 430 3.78 30.56 35.27
CA ASN A 430 3.87 29.10 35.12
C ASN A 430 3.02 28.55 33.98
N CYS A 431 2.44 29.41 33.14
CA CYS A 431 1.76 29.00 31.93
C CYS A 431 2.66 29.27 30.71
N GLN A 432 3.11 28.21 30.01
CA GLN A 432 4.11 28.32 28.95
C GLN A 432 3.78 27.41 27.76
N ILE A 433 4.22 27.85 26.58
CA ILE A 433 4.04 27.15 25.31
C ILE A 433 5.40 26.70 24.78
N PHE A 434 5.52 25.46 24.32
CA PHE A 434 6.76 24.87 23.82
C PHE A 434 6.58 24.35 22.39
N THR A 435 7.47 24.75 21.50
CA THR A 435 7.44 24.40 20.08
C THR A 435 8.71 23.69 19.66
N ASP A 436 8.73 23.10 18.45
CA ASP A 436 9.96 22.55 17.89
C ASP A 436 11.02 23.66 17.68
N THR A 437 12.27 23.34 17.96
CA THR A 437 13.43 24.22 17.71
C THR A 437 13.67 24.53 16.25
N ASN A 438 13.11 23.76 15.32
CA ASN A 438 13.23 24.03 13.89
C ASN A 438 12.28 25.16 13.45
N GLU A 439 11.25 25.46 14.22
CA GLU A 439 10.20 26.43 13.90
C GLU A 439 10.37 27.76 14.66
N LYS A 440 11.61 28.24 14.76
CA LYS A 440 11.96 29.48 15.48
C LYS A 440 11.18 30.70 15.01
N SER A 441 10.88 30.79 13.72
CA SER A 441 10.14 31.92 13.15
C SER A 441 8.71 32.00 13.68
N ILE A 442 8.01 30.88 13.75
CA ILE A 442 6.62 30.81 14.26
C ILE A 442 6.63 31.01 15.78
N THR A 443 7.61 30.42 16.49
CA THR A 443 7.78 30.65 17.92
C THR A 443 7.99 32.11 18.26
N TYR A 444 8.83 32.80 17.48
CA TYR A 444 9.06 34.24 17.58
C TYR A 444 7.78 35.03 17.31
N GLU A 445 7.03 34.68 16.28
CA GLU A 445 5.75 35.32 15.93
C GLU A 445 4.72 35.16 17.05
N LEU A 446 4.56 33.95 17.61
CA LEU A 446 3.71 33.69 18.79
C LEU A 446 4.08 34.61 19.95
N SER A 447 5.36 34.75 20.23
CA SER A 447 5.85 35.55 21.34
C SER A 447 5.73 37.05 21.07
N GLN A 448 6.27 37.57 19.98
CA GLN A 448 6.40 39.00 19.73
C GLN A 448 5.14 39.63 19.16
N THR A 449 4.44 38.93 18.27
CA THR A 449 3.26 39.48 17.59
C THR A 449 1.99 39.22 18.40
N TYR A 450 1.89 38.04 19.01
CA TYR A 450 0.69 37.62 19.71
C TYR A 450 0.81 37.69 21.24
N GLY A 451 2.00 38.00 21.78
CA GLY A 451 2.24 38.17 23.20
C GLY A 451 2.05 36.89 24.03
N LEU A 452 2.18 35.73 23.37
CA LEU A 452 2.08 34.42 24.02
C LEU A 452 3.44 34.00 24.62
N PRO A 453 3.50 33.38 25.78
CA PRO A 453 4.76 32.92 26.39
C PRO A 453 5.27 31.63 25.69
N ALA A 454 5.70 31.76 24.42
CA ALA A 454 6.15 30.68 23.59
C ALA A 454 7.68 30.60 23.56
N TYR A 455 8.20 29.39 23.72
CA TYR A 455 9.62 29.05 23.77
C TYR A 455 9.91 27.84 22.88
N CYS A 456 11.14 27.75 22.35
CA CYS A 456 11.59 26.52 21.70
C CYS A 456 11.84 25.44 22.74
N ALA A 457 11.29 24.25 22.55
CA ALA A 457 11.55 23.11 23.41
C ALA A 457 13.02 22.71 23.36
N TYR A 458 13.62 22.45 24.54
CA TYR A 458 15.01 22.01 24.59
C TYR A 458 15.18 20.62 23.96
N LYS A 459 16.07 20.49 22.97
CA LYS A 459 16.36 19.23 22.29
C LYS A 459 17.64 18.62 22.86
N TYR A 460 17.51 17.77 23.82
CA TYR A 460 18.53 16.76 24.16
C TYR A 460 17.97 15.37 23.81
N ASP A 461 18.75 14.33 24.00
CA ASP A 461 18.43 12.95 23.64
C ASP A 461 16.93 12.62 23.49
N LYS A 462 16.48 12.55 22.22
CA LYS A 462 15.07 12.31 21.88
C LYS A 462 14.61 10.95 22.38
N ALA A 463 15.47 9.92 22.28
CA ALA A 463 15.12 8.56 22.67
C ALA A 463 14.86 8.50 24.18
N MET A 464 15.77 9.09 24.99
CA MET A 464 15.61 9.18 26.45
C MET A 464 14.33 9.94 26.84
N ALA A 465 14.04 11.06 26.18
CA ALA A 465 12.84 11.85 26.48
C ALA A 465 11.54 11.08 26.13
N VAL A 466 11.55 10.30 25.06
CA VAL A 466 10.42 9.44 24.67
C VAL A 466 10.23 8.32 25.70
N GLU A 467 11.31 7.65 26.12
CA GLU A 467 11.24 6.61 27.15
C GLU A 467 10.71 7.16 28.48
N GLN A 468 11.17 8.34 28.88
CA GLN A 468 10.70 9.00 30.09
C GLN A 468 9.21 9.36 29.99
N LEU A 469 8.76 9.92 28.87
CA LEU A 469 7.34 10.20 28.63
C LEU A 469 6.50 8.92 28.70
N ALA A 470 6.97 7.84 28.08
CA ALA A 470 6.28 6.56 28.10
C ALA A 470 6.14 6.02 29.54
N GLU A 471 7.18 6.14 30.36
CA GLU A 471 7.15 5.73 31.78
C GLU A 471 6.22 6.59 32.64
N GLU A 472 6.19 7.91 32.44
CA GLU A 472 5.30 8.81 33.18
C GLU A 472 3.81 8.57 32.77
N CYS A 473 3.55 8.27 31.50
CA CYS A 473 2.22 7.85 31.05
C CYS A 473 1.83 6.47 31.58
N ARG A 474 2.76 5.52 31.63
CA ARG A 474 2.52 4.16 32.14
C ARG A 474 2.22 4.13 33.64
N THR A 475 2.92 4.95 34.39
CA THR A 475 2.72 5.06 35.85
C THR A 475 1.51 5.90 36.21
N GLY A 476 0.91 6.60 35.26
CA GLY A 476 -0.26 7.47 35.47
C GLY A 476 0.10 8.83 36.05
N ARG A 477 1.38 9.22 36.05
CA ARG A 477 1.79 10.58 36.42
C ARG A 477 1.44 11.60 35.35
N ILE A 478 1.38 11.18 34.11
CA ILE A 478 0.72 11.89 33.01
C ILE A 478 -0.51 11.09 32.60
N MET A 479 -1.68 11.67 32.79
CA MET A 479 -2.97 11.05 32.49
C MET A 479 -3.50 11.56 31.16
N ASN A 480 -3.83 10.63 30.26
CA ASN A 480 -4.32 10.91 28.91
C ASN A 480 -5.85 10.91 28.87
N ILE A 481 -6.45 11.57 27.88
CA ILE A 481 -7.89 11.55 27.65
C ILE A 481 -8.28 10.18 27.06
N GLU A 482 -9.29 9.51 27.62
CA GLU A 482 -9.80 8.24 27.05
C GLU A 482 -10.36 8.46 25.64
N GLY A 483 -9.80 7.77 24.65
CA GLY A 483 -10.19 7.90 23.24
C GLY A 483 -9.76 9.22 22.58
N GLY A 484 -8.87 9.97 23.22
CA GLY A 484 -8.31 11.19 22.66
C GLY A 484 -7.27 10.95 21.56
N GLU A 485 -6.85 12.02 20.90
CA GLU A 485 -5.90 11.96 19.78
C GLU A 485 -4.52 11.47 20.20
N VAL A 486 -4.04 11.89 21.39
CA VAL A 486 -2.78 11.40 21.95
C VAL A 486 -2.85 9.91 22.24
N ALA A 487 -3.93 9.44 22.87
CA ALA A 487 -4.13 8.02 23.16
C ALA A 487 -4.20 7.18 21.89
N ASN A 488 -4.89 7.67 20.86
CA ASN A 488 -4.99 7.02 19.55
C ASN A 488 -3.61 6.94 18.86
N GLU A 489 -2.78 7.97 19.00
CA GLU A 489 -1.46 8.01 18.39
C GLU A 489 -0.46 7.11 19.16
N PHE A 490 -0.60 6.97 20.47
CA PHE A 490 0.17 6.03 21.28
C PHE A 490 0.02 4.57 20.82
N GLU A 491 -1.18 4.18 20.36
CA GLU A 491 -1.44 2.84 19.79
C GLU A 491 -0.69 2.61 18.45
N GLN A 492 -0.31 3.68 17.76
CA GLN A 492 0.35 3.64 16.47
C GLN A 492 1.86 3.87 16.55
N THR A 493 2.36 4.42 17.66
CA THR A 493 3.77 4.77 17.85
C THR A 493 4.57 3.53 18.22
N LEU A 494 5.46 3.11 17.32
CA LEU A 494 6.31 1.93 17.49
C LEU A 494 7.77 2.34 17.50
N TYR A 495 8.59 1.55 18.21
CA TYR A 495 10.02 1.53 18.02
C TYR A 495 10.39 0.86 16.69
N LYS A 496 11.45 1.34 16.07
CA LYS A 496 12.05 0.76 14.88
C LYS A 496 12.63 -0.61 15.18
N ARG A 497 12.56 -1.52 14.22
CA ARG A 497 13.30 -2.78 14.27
C ARG A 497 14.49 -2.72 13.33
N ASP A 498 15.62 -3.25 13.77
CA ASP A 498 16.82 -3.40 12.94
C ASP A 498 16.67 -4.55 11.92
N ASP A 499 17.69 -4.77 11.11
CA ASP A 499 17.70 -5.84 10.09
C ASP A 499 17.60 -7.25 10.69
N LEU A 500 17.96 -7.42 11.97
CA LEU A 500 17.85 -8.67 12.73
C LEU A 500 16.51 -8.80 13.46
N ASP A 501 15.59 -7.84 13.26
CA ASP A 501 14.29 -7.76 13.90
C ASP A 501 14.31 -7.44 15.41
N ASN A 502 15.43 -6.92 15.93
CA ASN A 502 15.51 -6.44 17.30
C ASN A 502 14.89 -5.05 17.40
N ILE A 503 14.23 -4.77 18.53
CA ILE A 503 13.66 -3.45 18.83
C ILE A 503 14.81 -2.50 19.15
N THR A 504 14.85 -1.35 18.47
CA THR A 504 15.80 -0.27 18.75
C THR A 504 15.17 0.78 19.68
N SER A 505 15.95 1.78 20.10
CA SER A 505 15.44 2.95 20.85
C SER A 505 14.92 4.07 19.94
N GLU A 506 15.01 3.92 18.61
CA GLU A 506 14.53 4.90 17.65
C GLU A 506 13.05 4.64 17.31
N LEU A 507 12.31 5.72 17.03
CA LEU A 507 10.93 5.60 16.54
C LEU A 507 10.93 5.07 15.09
N ASP A 508 9.88 4.32 14.76
CA ASP A 508 9.68 3.79 13.41
C ASP A 508 9.43 4.93 12.40
N ASP A 509 10.28 5.00 11.36
CA ASP A 509 10.26 6.05 10.33
C ASP A 509 8.97 6.03 9.47
N GLY A 510 8.22 4.94 9.49
CA GLY A 510 6.99 4.78 8.71
C GLY A 510 5.78 5.51 9.29
N TYR A 511 5.92 6.20 10.42
CA TYR A 511 4.86 6.98 11.06
C TYR A 511 5.42 8.16 11.84
N HIS A 512 4.91 9.37 11.57
CA HIS A 512 5.26 10.57 12.32
C HIS A 512 4.16 10.86 13.35
N PRO A 513 4.48 10.76 14.65
CA PRO A 513 3.51 10.95 15.72
C PRO A 513 3.40 12.43 16.13
N ASP A 514 2.70 13.26 15.34
CA ASP A 514 2.68 14.73 15.48
C ASP A 514 2.16 15.21 16.84
N ILE A 515 1.03 14.66 17.31
CA ILE A 515 0.46 15.09 18.59
C ILE A 515 1.26 14.53 19.78
N THR A 516 1.89 13.38 19.62
CA THR A 516 2.82 12.83 20.61
C THR A 516 4.09 13.68 20.72
N MET A 517 4.56 14.23 19.60
CA MET A 517 5.70 15.17 19.63
C MET A 517 5.32 16.46 20.31
N ALA A 518 4.14 17.00 20.07
CA ALA A 518 3.61 18.15 20.80
C ALA A 518 3.59 17.88 22.32
N LEU A 519 3.06 16.72 22.75
CA LEU A 519 3.10 16.32 24.16
C LEU A 519 4.54 16.21 24.69
N LEU A 520 5.46 15.67 23.90
CA LEU A 520 6.86 15.55 24.28
C LEU A 520 7.50 16.92 24.53
N TYR A 521 7.19 17.94 23.72
CA TYR A 521 7.72 19.30 23.91
C TYR A 521 7.22 19.93 25.21
N ALA A 522 5.94 19.81 25.53
CA ALA A 522 5.37 20.23 26.80
C ALA A 522 5.98 19.46 27.98
N SER A 523 6.14 18.16 27.84
CA SER A 523 6.61 17.29 28.94
C SER A 523 8.05 17.52 29.30
N ARG A 524 8.92 17.96 28.38
CA ARG A 524 10.34 18.25 28.70
C ARG A 524 10.48 19.33 29.75
N GLN A 525 9.73 20.41 29.67
CA GLN A 525 9.74 21.45 30.71
C GLN A 525 9.13 20.92 32.00
N TYR A 526 8.04 20.20 31.95
CA TYR A 526 7.45 19.55 33.12
C TYR A 526 8.44 18.61 33.82
N PHE A 527 9.24 17.83 33.08
CA PHE A 527 10.28 16.98 33.66
C PHE A 527 11.37 17.78 34.34
N TYR A 528 11.81 18.86 33.73
CA TYR A 528 12.79 19.76 34.30
C TYR A 528 12.27 20.35 35.62
N ASP A 529 11.06 20.90 35.65
CA ASP A 529 10.44 21.51 36.82
C ASP A 529 10.18 20.48 37.94
N CYS A 530 9.95 19.22 37.60
CA CYS A 530 9.84 18.10 38.55
C CYS A 530 11.20 17.56 39.03
N GLY A 531 12.33 18.09 38.56
CA GLY A 531 13.66 17.59 38.89
C GLY A 531 13.97 16.19 38.32
N LEU A 532 13.36 15.84 37.20
CA LEU A 532 13.49 14.53 36.54
C LEU A 532 14.48 14.53 35.38
N ASP A 533 15.06 15.66 35.06
CA ASP A 533 15.98 15.81 33.94
C ASP A 533 17.33 15.14 34.29
N ALA A 534 17.50 13.88 33.84
CA ALA A 534 18.66 13.05 34.14
C ALA A 534 19.86 13.31 33.20
N GLY A 535 19.81 14.30 32.31
CA GLY A 535 20.72 14.40 31.17
C GLY A 535 21.44 15.72 30.95
N GLY A 536 21.71 16.56 31.93
CA GLY A 536 22.48 17.77 31.67
C GLY A 536 22.93 18.51 32.89
N GLU A 537 24.26 18.65 33.07
CA GLU A 537 24.80 19.72 33.89
C GLU A 537 24.07 21.03 33.57
N SER A 538 23.58 21.68 34.59
CA SER A 538 22.96 23.01 34.55
C SER A 538 23.90 24.04 33.90
N LYS A 539 23.82 24.14 32.56
CA LYS A 539 24.34 25.27 31.81
C LYS A 539 23.23 25.77 30.91
N ASN A 540 22.35 26.55 31.49
CA ASN A 540 21.95 27.86 31.01
C ASN A 540 20.64 28.27 31.68
N LYS A 541 20.74 29.23 32.59
CA LYS A 541 19.66 30.17 32.78
C LYS A 541 19.25 30.64 31.39
N GLN A 542 18.02 30.38 31.03
CA GLN A 542 17.43 31.01 29.86
C GLN A 542 17.39 32.52 30.11
N THR A 543 18.45 33.21 29.73
CA THR A 543 18.33 34.60 29.33
C THR A 543 17.70 34.55 27.95
N GLY A 544 16.48 35.07 27.86
CA GLY A 544 15.83 35.36 26.57
C GLY A 544 16.64 36.38 25.79
N GLU A 545 17.65 35.95 25.11
CA GLU A 545 18.32 36.69 24.06
C GLU A 545 18.19 35.86 22.76
N PHE A 546 17.37 36.42 21.85
CA PHE A 546 17.26 36.01 20.46
C PHE A 546 18.43 36.56 19.66
#